data_b456ba994acf15f0aec02e0b6670322e
#
_entry.id   b456ba994acf15f0aec02e0b6670322e
#
_cell.length_a   1.000
_cell.length_b   1.000
_cell.length_c   1.000
_cell.angle_alpha   90.00
_cell.angle_beta   90.00
_cell.angle_gamma   90.00
#
_symmetry.space_group_name_H-M   'P 1'
#
loop_
_entity.id
_entity.type
_entity.pdbx_description
1 polymer ?
#
loop_
_entity_poly.entity_id
_entity_poly.type
_entity_poly.pdbx_seq_one_letter_code
_entity_poly.pdbx_strand_id
1 'polypeptide(L)'
;MSPPPPGDAGPGPPRTLSLAARLSFAVGHFLNDLCAGMWFTYLLLFLHSVRGYSSRGAGLLLLLGQAADGLCTPLVGYEADRAACARCGPRKAWHLAGTVCVLLSFPFIFSPCLGCGETTPEWAALLYYGPFIVIFQFGWAATQIAHLSLIPELVTSDHEKVELTALRYAFTVVANITVYGAAWLLLHLQGSSHAGQDVSVGDQLGVQDVSVFRNLALMVVGVGAVFSLLFHLGTKEGRRPWPRGTEPDEQSPLVAPTARPLLLWKHWLREPAFYQVGVLYMTTRLIVNLSQTYIAMYLTYSLSLPKKFIATIPLVMYLSGFFSSFLMKPVNRRIGRNMTYFAGLLVILAFAAWVALVDKLGVAVYGAAVLLGAGCATILVTSLAMTADLIGPHTHSGAFVYGAMSFSDKVANGLAVMAVQSLHPCPSELCCRACVGFYHWVMVTVTGGVGVAAALALCSLLVWPIRIRRLTPRDPLYAGLVPTQPPPPPAARLQFFPFPCCMTQGLFKFDTV
;
A
#
# COMPACT_ATOMS: atom_id res chain seq x y z
N MET A 1 48.44 32.28 34.20
CA MET A 1 47.36 31.26 34.40
C MET A 1 46.41 31.41 33.20
N SER A 2 46.60 30.58 32.22
CA SER A 2 45.71 30.51 31.03
C SER A 2 44.44 29.72 31.37
N PRO A 3 43.25 30.11 30.89
CA PRO A 3 42.02 29.35 31.14
C PRO A 3 42.09 28.00 30.46
N PRO A 4 41.47 26.92 31.06
CA PRO A 4 41.43 25.61 30.45
C PRO A 4 40.59 25.62 29.15
N PRO A 5 40.89 24.75 28.17
CA PRO A 5 40.14 24.66 26.92
C PRO A 5 38.70 24.20 27.19
N PRO A 6 37.70 24.67 26.41
CA PRO A 6 36.32 24.21 26.55
C PRO A 6 36.26 22.71 26.27
N GLY A 7 35.79 21.95 27.28
CA GLY A 7 35.66 20.52 27.20
C GLY A 7 34.73 20.13 26.03
N ASP A 8 35.19 19.16 25.23
CA ASP A 8 34.38 18.46 24.24
C ASP A 8 33.10 17.94 24.93
N ALA A 9 31.99 18.58 24.64
CA ALA A 9 30.68 18.04 24.94
C ALA A 9 30.50 16.80 24.07
N GLY A 10 30.79 15.63 24.63
CA GLY A 10 30.55 14.35 23.99
C GLY A 10 29.11 14.26 23.43
N PRO A 11 28.86 13.41 22.45
CA PRO A 11 27.53 13.27 21.85
C PRO A 11 26.50 13.00 22.93
N GLY A 12 25.56 13.93 23.10
CA GLY A 12 24.49 13.81 24.08
C GLY A 12 23.74 12.48 23.93
N PRO A 13 23.12 11.98 24.99
CA PRO A 13 22.44 10.68 24.96
C PRO A 13 21.44 10.63 23.82
N PRO A 14 21.27 9.47 23.15
CA PRO A 14 20.36 9.33 22.02
C PRO A 14 18.97 9.77 22.45
N ARG A 15 18.41 10.76 21.76
CA ARG A 15 17.06 11.29 22.05
C ARG A 15 16.05 10.22 21.68
N THR A 16 15.58 9.46 22.65
CA THR A 16 14.45 8.55 22.48
C THR A 16 13.18 9.37 22.26
N LEU A 17 12.38 9.00 21.24
CA LEU A 17 11.09 9.63 20.99
C LEU A 17 10.14 9.37 22.16
N SER A 18 9.43 10.42 22.60
CA SER A 18 8.34 10.28 23.56
C SER A 18 7.21 9.40 23.00
N LEU A 19 6.46 8.74 23.85
CA LEU A 19 5.30 7.92 23.44
C LEU A 19 4.31 8.72 22.58
N ALA A 20 4.03 9.97 22.97
CA ALA A 20 3.14 10.86 22.22
C ALA A 20 3.67 11.11 20.79
N ALA A 21 4.98 11.34 20.62
CA ALA A 21 5.57 11.52 19.29
C ALA A 21 5.54 10.23 18.45
N ARG A 22 5.74 9.05 19.05
CA ARG A 22 5.61 7.75 18.39
C ARG A 22 4.18 7.49 17.91
N LEU A 23 3.18 7.75 18.77
CA LEU A 23 1.76 7.62 18.42
C LEU A 23 1.36 8.62 17.32
N SER A 24 1.79 9.88 17.43
CA SER A 24 1.53 10.90 16.42
C SER A 24 2.13 10.54 15.05
N PHE A 25 3.32 9.95 15.04
CA PHE A 25 3.90 9.42 13.81
C PHE A 25 3.07 8.25 13.27
N ALA A 26 2.73 7.28 14.10
CA ALA A 26 2.07 6.05 13.67
C ALA A 26 0.70 6.29 13.00
N VAL A 27 -0.04 7.30 13.45
CA VAL A 27 -1.35 7.66 12.86
C VAL A 27 -1.24 8.41 11.52
N GLY A 28 -0.05 8.82 11.09
CA GLY A 28 0.14 9.57 9.85
C GLY A 28 -0.27 8.82 8.57
N HIS A 29 -0.29 7.49 8.60
CA HIS A 29 -0.74 6.67 7.47
C HIS A 29 -2.21 6.21 7.58
N PHE A 30 -2.90 6.56 8.66
CA PHE A 30 -4.23 6.04 8.98
C PHE A 30 -5.28 6.38 7.93
N LEU A 31 -5.27 7.61 7.37
CA LEU A 31 -6.15 8.01 6.27
C LEU A 31 -5.98 7.10 5.04
N ASN A 32 -4.73 6.84 4.66
CA ASN A 32 -4.45 5.95 3.52
C ASN A 32 -4.95 4.52 3.79
N ASP A 33 -4.74 4.00 4.99
CA ASP A 33 -5.18 2.65 5.36
C ASP A 33 -6.71 2.53 5.36
N LEU A 34 -7.44 3.55 5.83
CA LEU A 34 -8.90 3.61 5.72
C LEU A 34 -9.36 3.61 4.26
N CYS A 35 -8.75 4.44 3.42
CA CYS A 35 -9.06 4.49 1.99
C CYS A 35 -8.70 3.17 1.28
N ALA A 36 -7.62 2.47 1.69
CA ALA A 36 -7.23 1.18 1.16
C ALA A 36 -8.31 0.12 1.35
N GLY A 37 -8.88 0.03 2.54
CA GLY A 37 -9.97 -0.89 2.84
C GLY A 37 -11.13 -0.73 1.87
N MET A 38 -11.52 0.52 1.59
CA MET A 38 -12.58 0.81 0.62
C MET A 38 -12.14 0.56 -0.83
N TRP A 39 -10.95 1.01 -1.21
CA TRP A 39 -10.43 0.89 -2.58
C TRP A 39 -10.34 -0.56 -3.02
N PHE A 40 -9.66 -1.40 -2.25
CA PHE A 40 -9.44 -2.79 -2.64
C PHE A 40 -10.69 -3.67 -2.49
N THR A 41 -11.53 -3.43 -1.50
CA THR A 41 -12.68 -4.31 -1.25
C THR A 41 -13.95 -3.84 -1.95
N TYR A 42 -14.19 -2.53 -2.01
CA TYR A 42 -15.51 -2.02 -2.38
C TYR A 42 -15.56 -1.29 -3.73
N LEU A 43 -14.43 -0.82 -4.29
CA LEU A 43 -14.50 -0.01 -5.50
C LEU A 43 -15.07 -0.78 -6.70
N LEU A 44 -14.58 -1.99 -6.95
CA LEU A 44 -15.10 -2.81 -8.05
C LEU A 44 -16.57 -3.13 -7.85
N LEU A 45 -16.95 -3.53 -6.64
CA LEU A 45 -18.34 -3.81 -6.27
C LEU A 45 -19.23 -2.56 -6.45
N PHE A 46 -18.78 -1.39 -6.00
CA PHE A 46 -19.49 -0.14 -6.13
C PHE A 46 -19.72 0.23 -7.60
N LEU A 47 -18.67 0.20 -8.42
CA LEU A 47 -18.79 0.57 -9.83
C LEU A 47 -19.67 -0.40 -10.60
N HIS A 48 -19.50 -1.71 -10.41
CA HIS A 48 -20.21 -2.74 -11.16
C HIS A 48 -21.62 -3.00 -10.62
N SER A 49 -21.76 -3.27 -9.32
CA SER A 49 -23.04 -3.74 -8.73
C SER A 49 -23.94 -2.59 -8.29
N VAL A 50 -23.37 -1.49 -7.78
CA VAL A 50 -24.16 -0.38 -7.24
C VAL A 50 -24.41 0.69 -8.31
N ARG A 51 -23.41 0.99 -9.15
CA ARG A 51 -23.53 1.95 -10.24
C ARG A 51 -23.99 1.35 -11.56
N GLY A 52 -23.92 0.02 -11.71
CA GLY A 52 -24.33 -0.67 -12.91
C GLY A 52 -23.42 -0.49 -14.12
N TYR A 53 -22.16 -0.07 -13.91
CA TYR A 53 -21.20 0.05 -15.01
C TYR A 53 -20.75 -1.32 -15.51
N SER A 54 -20.37 -1.38 -16.79
CA SER A 54 -19.86 -2.61 -17.38
C SER A 54 -18.64 -3.14 -16.65
N SER A 55 -18.47 -4.45 -16.64
CA SER A 55 -17.28 -5.09 -16.04
C SER A 55 -15.99 -4.53 -16.61
N ARG A 56 -15.94 -4.29 -17.94
CA ARG A 56 -14.77 -3.72 -18.61
C ARG A 56 -14.49 -2.27 -18.17
N GLY A 57 -15.54 -1.44 -18.06
CA GLY A 57 -15.43 -0.05 -17.62
C GLY A 57 -14.90 0.04 -16.19
N ALA A 58 -15.45 -0.76 -15.26
CA ALA A 58 -14.97 -0.85 -13.89
C ALA A 58 -13.52 -1.34 -13.82
N GLY A 59 -13.17 -2.38 -14.59
CA GLY A 59 -11.80 -2.89 -14.70
C GLY A 59 -10.81 -1.84 -15.22
N LEU A 60 -11.22 -1.04 -16.21
CA LEU A 60 -10.39 0.04 -16.77
C LEU A 60 -10.07 1.12 -15.72
N LEU A 61 -11.04 1.53 -14.89
CA LEU A 61 -10.80 2.49 -13.82
C LEU A 61 -9.84 1.96 -12.75
N LEU A 62 -9.95 0.67 -12.39
CA LEU A 62 -9.00 0.05 -11.48
C LEU A 62 -7.60 -0.04 -12.09
N LEU A 63 -7.48 -0.40 -13.38
CA LEU A 63 -6.20 -0.40 -14.09
C LEU A 63 -5.58 1.00 -14.11
N LEU A 64 -6.38 2.03 -14.43
CA LEU A 64 -5.93 3.43 -14.41
C LEU A 64 -5.39 3.81 -13.03
N GLY A 65 -6.09 3.42 -11.96
CA GLY A 65 -5.63 3.66 -10.59
C GLY A 65 -4.30 2.99 -10.29
N GLN A 66 -4.15 1.71 -10.62
CA GLN A 66 -2.90 0.97 -10.39
C GLN A 66 -1.74 1.53 -11.22
N ALA A 67 -1.98 1.92 -12.47
CA ALA A 67 -0.98 2.55 -13.33
C ALA A 67 -0.54 3.92 -12.77
N ALA A 68 -1.50 4.74 -12.33
CA ALA A 68 -1.23 6.05 -11.73
C ALA A 68 -0.39 5.90 -10.45
N ASP A 69 -0.77 5.00 -9.53
CA ASP A 69 0.01 4.73 -8.31
C ASP A 69 1.42 4.20 -8.64
N GLY A 70 1.53 3.26 -9.57
CA GLY A 70 2.81 2.69 -10.02
C GLY A 70 3.77 3.74 -10.56
N LEU A 71 3.28 4.71 -11.34
CA LEU A 71 4.06 5.81 -11.90
C LEU A 71 4.36 6.91 -10.88
N CYS A 72 3.37 7.28 -10.06
CA CYS A 72 3.53 8.37 -9.08
C CYS A 72 4.49 8.01 -7.95
N THR A 73 4.53 6.75 -7.52
CA THR A 73 5.38 6.31 -6.40
C THR A 73 6.86 6.65 -6.59
N PRO A 74 7.55 6.27 -7.69
CA PRO A 74 8.95 6.62 -7.90
C PRO A 74 9.16 8.11 -8.18
N LEU A 75 8.22 8.79 -8.84
CA LEU A 75 8.30 10.22 -9.13
C LEU A 75 8.25 11.04 -7.84
N VAL A 76 7.29 10.75 -6.98
CA VAL A 76 7.17 11.42 -5.67
C VAL A 76 8.39 11.14 -4.79
N GLY A 77 8.90 9.88 -4.78
CA GLY A 77 10.11 9.54 -4.03
C GLY A 77 11.31 10.38 -4.47
N TYR A 78 11.50 10.49 -5.77
CA TYR A 78 12.59 11.29 -6.33
C TYR A 78 12.46 12.79 -6.02
N GLU A 79 11.27 13.37 -6.15
CA GLU A 79 11.03 14.77 -5.86
C GLU A 79 11.06 15.07 -4.35
N ALA A 80 10.55 14.20 -3.50
CA ALA A 80 10.55 14.35 -2.05
C ALA A 80 11.98 14.38 -1.46
N ASP A 81 12.91 13.62 -2.04
CA ASP A 81 14.31 13.62 -1.62
C ASP A 81 15.05 14.91 -2.04
N ARG A 82 14.56 15.61 -3.06
CA ARG A 82 15.14 16.84 -3.61
C ARG A 82 14.50 18.11 -3.07
N ALA A 83 13.29 18.01 -2.53
CA ALA A 83 12.56 19.18 -2.09
C ALA A 83 13.24 19.86 -0.90
N ALA A 84 13.32 21.19 -0.95
CA ALA A 84 13.76 22.03 0.14
C ALA A 84 12.58 22.86 0.64
N CYS A 85 12.07 22.56 1.84
CA CYS A 85 11.05 23.35 2.50
C CYS A 85 11.57 23.83 3.85
N ALA A 86 11.73 25.15 4.02
CA ALA A 86 12.39 25.73 5.18
C ALA A 86 11.52 25.74 6.45
N ARG A 87 10.18 25.67 6.34
CA ARG A 87 9.27 25.86 7.49
C ARG A 87 8.77 24.56 8.10
N CYS A 88 8.28 23.62 7.30
CA CYS A 88 7.61 22.41 7.79
C CYS A 88 8.43 21.12 7.64
N GLY A 89 9.55 21.20 6.90
CA GLY A 89 10.27 20.03 6.41
C GLY A 89 9.69 19.51 5.08
N PRO A 90 10.53 19.02 4.17
CA PRO A 90 10.10 18.63 2.82
C PRO A 90 9.15 17.43 2.82
N ARG A 91 9.37 16.45 3.68
CA ARG A 91 8.55 15.23 3.75
C ARG A 91 7.17 15.49 4.33
N LYS A 92 7.09 16.32 5.38
CA LYS A 92 5.79 16.74 5.92
C LYS A 92 4.99 17.57 4.92
N ALA A 93 5.64 18.40 4.10
CA ALA A 93 4.96 19.16 3.05
C ALA A 93 4.36 18.24 1.97
N TRP A 94 5.11 17.21 1.52
CA TRP A 94 4.61 16.20 0.59
C TRP A 94 3.48 15.37 1.19
N HIS A 95 3.59 15.00 2.47
CA HIS A 95 2.52 14.31 3.19
C HIS A 95 1.24 15.15 3.24
N LEU A 96 1.35 16.45 3.56
CA LEU A 96 0.20 17.35 3.60
C LEU A 96 -0.45 17.50 2.21
N ALA A 97 0.37 17.74 1.18
CA ALA A 97 -0.13 17.82 -0.21
C ALA A 97 -0.86 16.53 -0.62
N GLY A 98 -0.28 15.38 -0.32
CA GLY A 98 -0.91 14.08 -0.56
C GLY A 98 -2.22 13.91 0.21
N THR A 99 -2.22 14.26 1.49
CA THR A 99 -3.45 14.25 2.32
C THR A 99 -4.56 15.10 1.70
N VAL A 100 -4.26 16.33 1.28
CA VAL A 100 -5.26 17.23 0.65
C VAL A 100 -5.80 16.60 -0.64
N CYS A 101 -4.94 16.04 -1.49
CA CYS A 101 -5.37 15.33 -2.70
C CYS A 101 -6.33 14.17 -2.38
N VAL A 102 -6.03 13.35 -1.36
CA VAL A 102 -6.91 12.25 -0.93
C VAL A 102 -8.23 12.77 -0.41
N LEU A 103 -8.22 13.78 0.48
CA LEU A 103 -9.43 14.35 1.08
C LEU A 103 -10.38 14.95 0.02
N LEU A 104 -9.83 15.59 -1.02
CA LEU A 104 -10.62 16.22 -2.06
C LEU A 104 -11.12 15.24 -3.12
N SER A 105 -10.39 14.15 -3.42
CA SER A 105 -10.74 13.26 -4.53
C SER A 105 -11.55 12.04 -4.10
N PHE A 106 -11.24 11.45 -2.95
CA PHE A 106 -11.81 10.18 -2.52
C PHE A 106 -13.34 10.16 -2.39
N PRO A 107 -14.01 11.19 -1.83
CA PRO A 107 -15.47 11.21 -1.74
C PRO A 107 -16.17 11.16 -3.11
N PHE A 108 -15.56 11.73 -4.15
CA PHE A 108 -16.15 11.74 -5.51
C PHE A 108 -16.06 10.37 -6.17
N ILE A 109 -15.08 9.54 -5.81
CA ILE A 109 -14.93 8.17 -6.33
C ILE A 109 -16.11 7.28 -5.90
N PHE A 110 -16.62 7.46 -4.68
CA PHE A 110 -17.75 6.70 -4.14
C PHE A 110 -19.07 7.47 -4.14
N SER A 111 -19.15 8.54 -4.92
CA SER A 111 -20.37 9.36 -5.11
C SER A 111 -20.93 9.17 -6.51
N PRO A 112 -22.21 9.50 -6.71
CA PRO A 112 -22.77 9.58 -8.06
C PRO A 112 -22.01 10.61 -8.89
N CYS A 113 -21.89 10.35 -10.19
CA CYS A 113 -21.33 11.30 -11.15
C CYS A 113 -22.15 12.60 -11.14
N LEU A 114 -21.49 13.73 -10.81
CA LEU A 114 -22.14 15.06 -10.85
C LEU A 114 -22.40 15.48 -12.29
N GLY A 115 -23.64 15.81 -12.61
CA GLY A 115 -24.05 16.20 -13.95
C GLY A 115 -24.35 15.03 -14.89
N CYS A 116 -24.24 13.77 -14.46
CA CYS A 116 -24.69 12.61 -15.22
C CYS A 116 -26.21 12.44 -15.07
N GLY A 117 -26.94 12.35 -16.18
CA GLY A 117 -28.35 11.98 -16.25
C GLY A 117 -28.53 10.52 -16.72
N GLU A 118 -29.79 10.07 -16.81
CA GLU A 118 -30.14 8.71 -17.28
C GLU A 118 -29.68 8.43 -18.72
N THR A 119 -29.52 9.47 -19.54
CA THR A 119 -29.07 9.38 -20.93
C THR A 119 -27.55 9.49 -21.10
N THR A 120 -26.80 9.67 -20.01
CA THR A 120 -25.35 9.85 -20.09
C THR A 120 -24.68 8.54 -20.49
N PRO A 121 -23.91 8.50 -21.58
CA PRO A 121 -23.21 7.28 -21.99
C PRO A 121 -22.15 6.88 -20.96
N GLU A 122 -21.95 5.58 -20.78
CA GLU A 122 -21.03 5.04 -19.79
C GLU A 122 -19.61 5.62 -19.89
N TRP A 123 -19.09 5.79 -21.12
CA TRP A 123 -17.74 6.35 -21.32
C TRP A 123 -17.57 7.75 -20.72
N ALA A 124 -18.62 8.59 -20.74
CA ALA A 124 -18.58 9.93 -20.16
C ALA A 124 -18.56 9.87 -18.62
N ALA A 125 -19.32 8.94 -18.03
CA ALA A 125 -19.27 8.69 -16.59
C ALA A 125 -17.88 8.15 -16.16
N LEU A 126 -17.29 7.24 -16.93
CA LEU A 126 -15.94 6.74 -16.66
C LEU A 126 -14.89 7.86 -16.77
N LEU A 127 -15.04 8.75 -17.74
CA LEU A 127 -14.16 9.93 -17.89
C LEU A 127 -14.27 10.88 -16.68
N TYR A 128 -15.45 10.99 -16.07
CA TYR A 128 -15.63 11.75 -14.83
C TYR A 128 -14.82 11.17 -13.66
N TYR A 129 -14.84 9.83 -13.47
CA TYR A 129 -14.13 9.20 -12.36
C TYR A 129 -12.61 9.18 -12.54
N GLY A 130 -12.12 9.13 -13.78
CA GLY A 130 -10.71 9.04 -14.11
C GLY A 130 -9.81 10.05 -13.39
N PRO A 131 -10.06 11.37 -13.52
CA PRO A 131 -9.28 12.41 -12.85
C PRO A 131 -9.24 12.27 -11.32
N PHE A 132 -10.39 11.96 -10.68
CA PHE A 132 -10.43 11.78 -9.23
C PHE A 132 -9.60 10.56 -8.78
N ILE A 133 -9.63 9.48 -9.55
CA ILE A 133 -8.81 8.29 -9.30
C ILE A 133 -7.33 8.64 -9.43
N VAL A 134 -6.91 9.36 -10.47
CA VAL A 134 -5.51 9.75 -10.66
C VAL A 134 -5.03 10.68 -9.54
N ILE A 135 -5.84 11.69 -9.16
CA ILE A 135 -5.51 12.59 -8.05
C ILE A 135 -5.43 11.84 -6.72
N PHE A 136 -6.36 10.91 -6.48
CA PHE A 136 -6.34 10.04 -5.30
C PHE A 136 -5.06 9.20 -5.22
N GLN A 137 -4.68 8.55 -6.32
CA GLN A 137 -3.50 7.68 -6.35
C GLN A 137 -2.18 8.48 -6.24
N PHE A 138 -2.13 9.68 -6.82
CA PHE A 138 -1.03 10.61 -6.58
C PHE A 138 -0.94 10.98 -5.09
N GLY A 139 -2.07 11.38 -4.48
CA GLY A 139 -2.14 11.71 -3.05
C GLY A 139 -1.76 10.53 -2.16
N TRP A 140 -2.22 9.33 -2.51
CA TRP A 140 -1.84 8.07 -1.86
C TRP A 140 -0.32 7.86 -1.86
N ALA A 141 0.31 7.92 -3.06
CA ALA A 141 1.75 7.73 -3.21
C ALA A 141 2.52 8.80 -2.43
N ALA A 142 2.10 10.07 -2.50
CA ALA A 142 2.75 11.18 -1.81
C ALA A 142 2.72 11.01 -0.28
N THR A 143 1.57 10.67 0.28
CA THR A 143 1.42 10.42 1.72
C THR A 143 2.23 9.20 2.17
N GLN A 144 2.17 8.10 1.42
CA GLN A 144 2.86 6.85 1.77
C GLN A 144 4.39 7.02 1.75
N ILE A 145 4.94 7.59 0.68
CA ILE A 145 6.38 7.76 0.52
C ILE A 145 6.92 8.77 1.53
N ALA A 146 6.23 9.90 1.69
CA ALA A 146 6.62 10.91 2.67
C ALA A 146 6.62 10.37 4.10
N HIS A 147 5.60 9.60 4.48
CA HIS A 147 5.51 8.99 5.79
C HIS A 147 6.61 7.95 6.05
N LEU A 148 6.88 7.07 5.08
CA LEU A 148 7.94 6.06 5.21
C LEU A 148 9.33 6.68 5.30
N SER A 149 9.58 7.73 4.51
CA SER A 149 10.87 8.42 4.48
C SER A 149 11.17 9.23 5.74
N LEU A 150 10.17 9.49 6.59
CA LEU A 150 10.35 10.12 7.90
C LEU A 150 10.96 9.18 8.93
N ILE A 151 10.81 7.86 8.82
CA ILE A 151 11.31 6.90 9.84
C ILE A 151 12.81 7.09 10.14
N PRO A 152 13.71 7.04 9.14
CA PRO A 152 15.14 7.20 9.39
C PRO A 152 15.54 8.62 9.83
N GLU A 153 14.66 9.62 9.66
CA GLU A 153 14.89 10.99 10.12
C GLU A 153 14.51 11.18 11.60
N LEU A 154 13.49 10.46 12.04
CA LEU A 154 12.97 10.59 13.41
C LEU A 154 13.81 9.78 14.41
N VAL A 155 14.33 8.62 13.98
CA VAL A 155 15.04 7.69 14.85
C VAL A 155 16.27 7.12 14.15
N THR A 156 17.36 6.99 14.92
CA THR A 156 18.63 6.45 14.43
C THR A 156 18.82 4.97 14.79
N SER A 157 18.22 4.53 15.89
CA SER A 157 18.31 3.15 16.37
C SER A 157 17.43 2.22 15.52
N ASP A 158 17.98 1.10 15.08
CA ASP A 158 17.23 0.09 14.33
C ASP A 158 16.09 -0.52 15.13
N HIS A 159 16.24 -0.62 16.45
CA HIS A 159 15.16 -1.08 17.34
C HIS A 159 13.96 -0.11 17.30
N GLU A 160 14.20 1.20 17.39
CA GLU A 160 13.13 2.22 17.33
C GLU A 160 12.48 2.30 15.94
N LYS A 161 13.24 2.09 14.86
CA LYS A 161 12.67 2.00 13.49
C LYS A 161 11.67 0.85 13.39
N VAL A 162 12.04 -0.32 13.93
CA VAL A 162 11.15 -1.49 13.97
C VAL A 162 9.91 -1.22 14.82
N GLU A 163 10.08 -0.56 15.97
CA GLU A 163 8.96 -0.19 16.85
C GLU A 163 7.97 0.77 16.17
N LEU A 164 8.47 1.82 15.50
CA LEU A 164 7.62 2.76 14.74
C LEU A 164 6.88 2.06 13.61
N THR A 165 7.53 1.15 12.92
CA THR A 165 6.91 0.35 11.83
C THR A 165 5.84 -0.58 12.37
N ALA A 166 6.09 -1.24 13.50
CA ALA A 166 5.12 -2.12 14.15
C ALA A 166 3.89 -1.33 14.64
N LEU A 167 4.12 -0.17 15.24
CA LEU A 167 3.03 0.71 15.70
C LEU A 167 2.18 1.23 14.55
N ARG A 168 2.81 1.63 13.43
CA ARG A 168 2.12 1.97 12.20
C ARG A 168 1.24 0.81 11.70
N TYR A 169 1.77 -0.42 11.68
CA TYR A 169 1.00 -1.60 11.27
C TYR A 169 -0.19 -1.87 12.19
N ALA A 170 -0.05 -1.66 13.49
CA ALA A 170 -1.18 -1.78 14.43
C ALA A 170 -2.32 -0.80 14.05
N PHE A 171 -2.00 0.44 13.67
CA PHE A 171 -3.01 1.38 13.18
C PHE A 171 -3.61 0.99 11.83
N THR A 172 -2.86 0.34 10.94
CA THR A 172 -3.41 -0.25 9.69
C THR A 172 -4.51 -1.26 10.02
N VAL A 173 -4.31 -2.11 11.03
CA VAL A 173 -5.35 -3.07 11.47
C VAL A 173 -6.56 -2.35 12.04
N VAL A 174 -6.36 -1.35 12.90
CA VAL A 174 -7.45 -0.52 13.45
C VAL A 174 -8.23 0.17 12.32
N ALA A 175 -7.54 0.69 11.29
CA ALA A 175 -8.17 1.31 10.13
C ALA A 175 -9.10 0.32 9.40
N ASN A 176 -8.62 -0.88 9.13
CA ASN A 176 -9.43 -1.91 8.45
C ASN A 176 -10.65 -2.34 9.29
N ILE A 177 -10.47 -2.53 10.62
CA ILE A 177 -11.59 -2.80 11.53
C ILE A 177 -12.61 -1.65 11.49
N THR A 178 -12.15 -0.41 11.47
CA THR A 178 -13.01 0.78 11.40
C THR A 178 -13.82 0.80 10.11
N VAL A 179 -13.18 0.58 8.95
CA VAL A 179 -13.86 0.58 7.64
C VAL A 179 -14.91 -0.51 7.56
N TYR A 180 -14.56 -1.75 7.88
CA TYR A 180 -15.51 -2.87 7.76
C TYR A 180 -16.59 -2.84 8.83
N GLY A 181 -16.26 -2.41 10.06
CA GLY A 181 -17.24 -2.18 11.12
C GLY A 181 -18.24 -1.08 10.77
N ALA A 182 -17.76 0.03 10.20
CA ALA A 182 -18.60 1.12 9.75
C ALA A 182 -19.47 0.72 8.53
N ALA A 183 -18.92 -0.01 7.58
CA ALA A 183 -19.67 -0.56 6.45
C ALA A 183 -20.79 -1.49 6.94
N TRP A 184 -20.48 -2.38 7.89
CA TRP A 184 -21.48 -3.25 8.50
C TRP A 184 -22.59 -2.46 9.19
N LEU A 185 -22.25 -1.45 9.98
CA LEU A 185 -23.21 -0.62 10.69
C LEU A 185 -24.14 0.13 9.72
N LEU A 186 -23.56 0.78 8.69
CA LEU A 186 -24.34 1.54 7.70
C LEU A 186 -25.30 0.62 6.91
N LEU A 187 -24.82 -0.56 6.49
CA LEU A 187 -25.65 -1.54 5.79
C LEU A 187 -26.76 -2.10 6.70
N HIS A 188 -26.48 -2.28 7.99
CA HIS A 188 -27.48 -2.77 8.95
C HIS A 188 -28.55 -1.72 9.23
N LEU A 189 -28.16 -0.46 9.46
CA LEU A 189 -29.11 0.64 9.69
C LEU A 189 -30.02 0.90 8.51
N GLN A 190 -29.51 0.78 7.27
CA GLN A 190 -30.32 0.91 6.07
C GLN A 190 -31.32 -0.26 5.94
N GLY A 191 -30.89 -1.49 6.22
CA GLY A 191 -31.77 -2.67 6.20
C GLY A 191 -32.92 -2.57 7.21
N SER A 192 -32.67 -2.01 8.40
CA SER A 192 -33.69 -1.84 9.42
C SER A 192 -34.72 -0.76 9.08
N SER A 193 -34.35 0.28 8.34
CA SER A 193 -35.27 1.35 7.91
C SER A 193 -36.23 0.93 6.78
N HIS A 194 -35.93 -0.16 6.05
CA HIS A 194 -36.77 -0.74 5.01
C HIS A 194 -37.55 -1.99 5.45
N ALA A 195 -37.54 -2.36 6.71
CA ALA A 195 -38.20 -3.56 7.26
C ALA A 195 -39.73 -3.63 7.11
N GLY A 196 -40.35 -2.64 6.45
CA GLY A 196 -41.78 -2.61 6.13
C GLY A 196 -42.13 -2.96 4.67
N GLN A 197 -41.19 -3.20 3.79
CA GLN A 197 -41.39 -3.60 2.40
C GLN A 197 -40.76 -4.98 2.17
N ASP A 198 -41.36 -5.80 1.31
CA ASP A 198 -41.01 -7.19 1.01
C ASP A 198 -39.55 -7.59 1.27
N VAL A 199 -39.36 -8.47 2.26
CA VAL A 199 -38.08 -8.90 2.85
C VAL A 199 -37.06 -9.45 1.82
N SER A 200 -37.51 -9.87 0.64
CA SER A 200 -36.66 -10.51 -0.38
C SER A 200 -35.90 -9.55 -1.29
N VAL A 201 -36.41 -8.33 -1.51
CA VAL A 201 -35.81 -7.35 -2.43
C VAL A 201 -34.83 -6.41 -1.73
N GLY A 202 -35.00 -6.17 -0.43
CA GLY A 202 -34.15 -5.24 0.35
C GLY A 202 -32.78 -5.79 0.75
N ASP A 203 -32.52 -7.08 0.60
CA ASP A 203 -31.31 -7.75 1.10
C ASP A 203 -30.20 -7.90 0.02
N GLN A 204 -30.51 -7.57 -1.24
CA GLN A 204 -29.54 -7.55 -2.34
C GLN A 204 -28.95 -6.14 -2.53
N LEU A 205 -27.68 -6.10 -2.95
CA LEU A 205 -26.96 -4.86 -3.22
C LEU A 205 -27.47 -4.23 -4.55
N GLY A 206 -27.73 -2.91 -4.52
CA GLY A 206 -28.25 -2.23 -5.69
C GLY A 206 -28.05 -0.71 -5.64
N VAL A 207 -28.69 0.01 -6.56
CA VAL A 207 -28.59 1.49 -6.68
C VAL A 207 -29.01 2.21 -5.41
N GLN A 208 -29.91 1.62 -4.60
CA GLN A 208 -30.33 2.16 -3.29
C GLN A 208 -29.16 2.27 -2.29
N ASP A 209 -28.11 1.48 -2.47
CA ASP A 209 -26.95 1.45 -1.55
C ASP A 209 -25.86 2.49 -1.89
N VAL A 210 -26.04 3.31 -2.93
CA VAL A 210 -25.11 4.41 -3.28
C VAL A 210 -24.86 5.33 -2.09
N SER A 211 -25.92 5.66 -1.34
CA SER A 211 -25.83 6.52 -0.14
C SER A 211 -24.95 5.91 0.95
N VAL A 212 -24.97 4.59 1.13
CA VAL A 212 -24.12 3.87 2.10
C VAL A 212 -22.64 4.06 1.76
N PHE A 213 -22.25 3.79 0.51
CA PHE A 213 -20.85 3.91 0.08
C PHE A 213 -20.35 5.36 0.11
N ARG A 214 -21.20 6.32 -0.29
CA ARG A 214 -20.90 7.74 -0.16
C ARG A 214 -20.69 8.16 1.30
N ASN A 215 -21.59 7.77 2.19
CA ASN A 215 -21.51 8.11 3.61
C ASN A 215 -20.31 7.43 4.27
N LEU A 216 -20.02 6.19 3.88
CA LEU A 216 -18.81 5.48 4.32
C LEU A 216 -17.54 6.23 3.87
N ALA A 217 -17.47 6.67 2.61
CA ALA A 217 -16.34 7.43 2.10
C ALA A 217 -16.17 8.78 2.84
N LEU A 218 -17.27 9.50 3.08
CA LEU A 218 -17.24 10.76 3.85
C LEU A 218 -16.78 10.54 5.30
N MET A 219 -17.24 9.47 5.94
CA MET A 219 -16.82 9.12 7.30
C MET A 219 -15.32 8.75 7.34
N VAL A 220 -14.86 7.91 6.41
CA VAL A 220 -13.45 7.52 6.26
C VAL A 220 -12.57 8.76 6.09
N VAL A 221 -12.95 9.68 5.21
CA VAL A 221 -12.21 10.91 4.96
C VAL A 221 -12.24 11.83 6.18
N GLY A 222 -13.38 11.98 6.84
CA GLY A 222 -13.53 12.81 8.05
C GLY A 222 -12.67 12.30 9.21
N VAL A 223 -12.77 11.00 9.51
CA VAL A 223 -11.93 10.38 10.54
C VAL A 223 -10.45 10.45 10.17
N GLY A 224 -10.12 10.14 8.92
CA GLY A 224 -8.74 10.20 8.42
C GLY A 224 -8.15 11.60 8.48
N ALA A 225 -8.94 12.65 8.22
CA ALA A 225 -8.51 14.04 8.32
C ALA A 225 -8.10 14.41 9.77
N VAL A 226 -8.87 13.95 10.77
CA VAL A 226 -8.54 14.17 12.19
C VAL A 226 -7.21 13.52 12.54
N PHE A 227 -6.99 12.26 12.16
CA PHE A 227 -5.74 11.56 12.42
C PHE A 227 -4.55 12.17 11.64
N SER A 228 -4.77 12.62 10.41
CA SER A 228 -3.76 13.34 9.64
C SER A 228 -3.37 14.67 10.29
N LEU A 229 -4.34 15.40 10.86
CA LEU A 229 -4.08 16.61 11.64
C LEU A 229 -3.25 16.30 12.89
N LEU A 230 -3.58 15.24 13.64
CA LEU A 230 -2.80 14.81 14.80
C LEU A 230 -1.35 14.48 14.43
N PHE A 231 -1.13 13.82 13.28
CA PHE A 231 0.21 13.59 12.76
C PHE A 231 0.96 14.90 12.50
N HIS A 232 0.34 15.86 11.81
CA HIS A 232 0.99 17.13 11.47
C HIS A 232 1.29 18.00 12.69
N LEU A 233 0.46 17.94 13.73
CA LEU A 233 0.68 18.67 14.98
C LEU A 233 1.74 18.00 15.87
N GLY A 234 1.73 16.67 15.96
CA GLY A 234 2.56 15.93 16.92
C GLY A 234 3.94 15.50 16.37
N THR A 235 4.09 15.35 15.04
CA THR A 235 5.35 14.92 14.44
C THR A 235 6.17 16.13 14.01
N LYS A 236 7.41 16.21 14.48
CA LYS A 236 8.36 17.27 14.08
C LYS A 236 9.46 16.70 13.22
N GLU A 237 9.52 17.11 11.95
CA GLU A 237 10.66 16.81 11.07
C GLU A 237 11.85 17.67 11.47
N GLY A 238 13.04 17.05 11.65
CA GLY A 238 14.28 17.75 11.95
C GLY A 238 14.64 18.72 10.83
N ARG A 239 15.06 19.94 11.18
CA ARG A 239 15.63 20.87 10.18
C ARG A 239 16.97 20.31 9.74
N ARG A 240 17.11 19.86 8.51
CA ARG A 240 18.43 19.67 7.91
C ARG A 240 19.07 21.04 7.78
N PRO A 241 20.27 21.30 8.36
CA PRO A 241 21.02 22.49 8.01
C PRO A 241 21.27 22.38 6.49
N TRP A 242 20.89 23.43 5.75
CA TRP A 242 21.37 23.60 4.38
C TRP A 242 22.89 23.61 4.44
N PRO A 243 23.63 22.83 3.64
CA PRO A 243 25.06 23.04 3.51
C PRO A 243 25.25 24.47 2.96
N ARG A 244 25.47 25.44 3.85
CA ARG A 244 26.07 26.70 3.46
C ARG A 244 27.39 26.29 2.85
N GLY A 245 27.65 26.77 1.62
CA GLY A 245 28.92 26.61 0.97
C GLY A 245 30.03 27.13 1.88
N THR A 246 30.55 26.28 2.73
CA THR A 246 31.84 26.42 3.34
C THR A 246 32.80 25.99 2.25
N GLU A 247 33.64 26.92 1.84
CA GLU A 247 34.84 26.63 1.08
C GLU A 247 35.57 25.46 1.75
N PRO A 248 36.18 24.55 0.98
CA PRO A 248 36.88 23.41 1.54
C PRO A 248 38.02 23.91 2.42
N ASP A 249 37.90 23.74 3.72
CA ASP A 249 39.00 23.91 4.65
C ASP A 249 40.04 22.82 4.36
N GLU A 250 41.16 23.22 3.78
CA GLU A 250 42.19 22.35 3.18
C GLU A 250 42.99 21.53 4.20
N GLN A 251 42.55 21.49 5.48
CA GLN A 251 43.30 20.89 6.58
C GLN A 251 42.56 19.81 7.38
N SER A 252 41.40 19.34 6.90
CA SER A 252 40.81 18.16 7.53
C SER A 252 41.49 16.88 7.04
N PRO A 253 42.03 16.00 7.92
CA PRO A 253 42.58 14.73 7.49
C PRO A 253 41.47 13.92 6.84
N LEU A 254 41.67 13.59 5.56
CA LEU A 254 40.85 12.66 4.78
C LEU A 254 40.90 11.27 5.44
N VAL A 255 40.13 11.06 6.49
CA VAL A 255 39.65 9.74 6.81
C VAL A 255 38.63 9.41 5.71
N ALA A 256 39.11 8.76 4.66
CA ALA A 256 38.27 8.24 3.61
C ALA A 256 37.20 7.36 4.29
N PRO A 257 35.90 7.72 4.23
CA PRO A 257 34.87 6.76 4.57
C PRO A 257 35.15 5.59 3.64
N THR A 258 35.26 4.38 4.17
CA THR A 258 35.29 3.14 3.38
C THR A 258 34.01 3.13 2.56
N ALA A 259 34.06 3.77 1.41
CA ALA A 259 32.95 3.88 0.47
C ALA A 259 32.66 2.47 -0.03
N ARG A 260 31.71 1.80 0.63
CA ARG A 260 31.16 0.56 0.09
C ARG A 260 30.58 0.91 -1.28
N PRO A 261 30.99 0.21 -2.35
CA PRO A 261 30.52 0.54 -3.68
C PRO A 261 28.99 0.48 -3.70
N LEU A 262 28.37 1.60 -4.07
CA LEU A 262 26.93 1.72 -4.27
C LEU A 262 26.54 0.78 -5.41
N LEU A 263 25.76 -0.26 -5.11
CA LEU A 263 25.14 -1.08 -6.14
C LEU A 263 24.18 -0.20 -6.94
N LEU A 264 24.60 0.18 -8.16
CA LEU A 264 23.75 0.91 -9.09
C LEU A 264 22.58 0.02 -9.54
N TRP A 265 21.44 0.63 -9.86
CA TRP A 265 20.24 -0.07 -10.36
C TRP A 265 20.52 -1.08 -11.49
N LYS A 266 21.53 -0.80 -12.36
CA LYS A 266 21.97 -1.70 -13.43
C LYS A 266 22.50 -3.05 -12.94
N HIS A 267 23.06 -3.12 -11.75
CA HIS A 267 23.58 -4.37 -11.18
C HIS A 267 22.45 -5.26 -10.70
N TRP A 268 21.42 -4.68 -10.08
CA TRP A 268 20.23 -5.43 -9.67
C TRP A 268 19.53 -6.09 -10.85
N LEU A 269 19.43 -5.41 -11.98
CA LEU A 269 18.84 -5.97 -13.19
C LEU A 269 19.65 -7.14 -13.82
N ARG A 270 20.89 -7.34 -13.41
CA ARG A 270 21.75 -8.46 -13.83
C ARG A 270 21.75 -9.64 -12.86
N GLU A 271 21.19 -9.44 -11.65
CA GLU A 271 21.16 -10.49 -10.62
C GLU A 271 19.91 -11.37 -10.77
N PRO A 272 20.06 -12.69 -11.03
CA PRO A 272 18.91 -13.60 -11.14
C PRO A 272 18.03 -13.64 -9.89
N ALA A 273 18.65 -13.54 -8.69
CA ALA A 273 17.94 -13.50 -7.42
C ALA A 273 16.95 -12.34 -7.32
N PHE A 274 17.22 -11.19 -7.97
CA PHE A 274 16.31 -10.06 -8.03
C PHE A 274 14.98 -10.43 -8.71
N TYR A 275 15.05 -11.17 -9.81
CA TYR A 275 13.85 -11.61 -10.54
C TYR A 275 13.10 -12.72 -9.80
N GLN A 276 13.81 -13.66 -9.17
CA GLN A 276 13.18 -14.73 -8.38
C GLN A 276 12.38 -14.17 -7.22
N VAL A 277 12.99 -13.29 -6.42
CA VAL A 277 12.31 -12.62 -5.29
C VAL A 277 11.23 -11.66 -5.81
N GLY A 278 11.47 -10.98 -6.94
CA GLY A 278 10.49 -10.12 -7.59
C GLY A 278 9.22 -10.87 -8.01
N VAL A 279 9.35 -12.03 -8.64
CA VAL A 279 8.22 -12.90 -9.00
C VAL A 279 7.51 -13.40 -7.76
N LEU A 280 8.25 -13.81 -6.72
CA LEU A 280 7.67 -14.25 -5.45
C LEU A 280 6.88 -13.11 -4.78
N TYR A 281 7.43 -11.91 -4.73
CA TYR A 281 6.78 -10.71 -4.21
C TYR A 281 5.52 -10.37 -5.01
N MET A 282 5.62 -10.32 -6.34
CA MET A 282 4.52 -10.01 -7.24
C MET A 282 3.36 -11.02 -7.11
N THR A 283 3.66 -12.33 -7.13
CA THR A 283 2.63 -13.37 -6.96
C THR A 283 1.97 -13.31 -5.60
N THR A 284 2.74 -13.04 -4.53
CA THR A 284 2.19 -12.80 -3.18
C THR A 284 1.20 -11.64 -3.18
N ARG A 285 1.60 -10.49 -3.75
CA ARG A 285 0.74 -9.30 -3.81
C ARG A 285 -0.49 -9.53 -4.68
N LEU A 286 -0.36 -10.27 -5.77
CA LEU A 286 -1.50 -10.67 -6.61
C LEU A 286 -2.51 -11.48 -5.80
N ILE A 287 -2.08 -12.51 -5.07
CA ILE A 287 -2.99 -13.32 -4.24
C ILE A 287 -3.71 -12.42 -3.22
N VAL A 288 -2.98 -11.59 -2.48
CA VAL A 288 -3.55 -10.75 -1.42
C VAL A 288 -4.53 -9.72 -1.97
N ASN A 289 -4.10 -8.94 -2.97
CA ASN A 289 -4.90 -7.81 -3.47
C ASN A 289 -6.11 -8.29 -4.29
N LEU A 290 -5.94 -9.30 -5.15
CA LEU A 290 -7.05 -9.82 -5.95
C LEU A 290 -8.06 -10.59 -5.09
N SER A 291 -7.60 -11.35 -4.09
CA SER A 291 -8.52 -12.01 -3.14
C SER A 291 -9.37 -10.98 -2.42
N GLN A 292 -8.76 -9.87 -1.99
CA GLN A 292 -9.48 -8.77 -1.34
C GLN A 292 -10.48 -8.09 -2.28
N THR A 293 -10.10 -7.88 -3.54
CA THR A 293 -10.96 -7.24 -4.55
C THR A 293 -12.14 -8.13 -4.93
N TYR A 294 -11.91 -9.42 -5.11
CA TYR A 294 -12.93 -10.32 -5.61
C TYR A 294 -13.76 -11.01 -4.54
N ILE A 295 -13.36 -10.96 -3.26
CA ILE A 295 -14.15 -11.57 -2.18
C ILE A 295 -15.57 -10.99 -2.10
N ALA A 296 -15.73 -9.68 -2.21
CA ALA A 296 -17.02 -9.02 -2.18
C ALA A 296 -17.91 -9.43 -3.37
N MET A 297 -17.34 -9.53 -4.57
CA MET A 297 -18.02 -10.00 -5.78
C MET A 297 -18.42 -11.47 -5.67
N TYR A 298 -17.56 -12.32 -5.12
CA TYR A 298 -17.83 -13.72 -4.87
C TYR A 298 -19.00 -13.93 -3.89
N LEU A 299 -19.00 -13.16 -2.77
CA LEU A 299 -20.06 -13.23 -1.77
C LEU A 299 -21.41 -12.79 -2.35
N THR A 300 -21.42 -11.76 -3.20
CA THR A 300 -22.63 -11.17 -3.77
C THR A 300 -23.19 -12.04 -4.90
N TYR A 301 -22.35 -12.39 -5.87
CA TYR A 301 -22.84 -13.03 -7.12
C TYR A 301 -22.81 -14.54 -7.09
N SER A 302 -21.78 -15.17 -6.53
CA SER A 302 -21.65 -16.63 -6.55
C SER A 302 -22.32 -17.29 -5.36
N LEU A 303 -22.22 -16.71 -4.16
CA LEU A 303 -22.84 -17.26 -2.96
C LEU A 303 -24.23 -16.66 -2.69
N SER A 304 -24.60 -15.55 -3.36
CA SER A 304 -25.87 -14.85 -3.17
C SER A 304 -26.19 -14.56 -1.69
N LEU A 305 -25.16 -14.19 -0.92
CA LEU A 305 -25.30 -13.93 0.51
C LEU A 305 -25.85 -12.52 0.77
N PRO A 306 -26.57 -12.33 1.89
CA PRO A 306 -27.04 -11.02 2.33
C PRO A 306 -25.91 -9.98 2.38
N LYS A 307 -26.22 -8.73 2.05
CA LYS A 307 -25.23 -7.63 1.95
C LYS A 307 -24.39 -7.40 3.23
N LYS A 308 -24.87 -7.81 4.40
CA LYS A 308 -24.09 -7.76 5.65
C LYS A 308 -22.80 -8.57 5.61
N PHE A 309 -22.76 -9.66 4.83
CA PHE A 309 -21.57 -10.52 4.69
C PHE A 309 -20.44 -9.82 3.93
N ILE A 310 -20.75 -8.85 3.07
CA ILE A 310 -19.76 -8.06 2.33
C ILE A 310 -18.83 -7.26 3.27
N ALA A 311 -19.31 -6.93 4.46
CA ALA A 311 -18.52 -6.27 5.48
C ALA A 311 -17.91 -7.25 6.50
N THR A 312 -18.69 -8.25 6.95
CA THR A 312 -18.24 -9.16 8.02
C THR A 312 -17.15 -10.14 7.56
N ILE A 313 -17.21 -10.63 6.32
CA ILE A 313 -16.21 -11.59 5.84
C ILE A 313 -14.82 -10.95 5.67
N PRO A 314 -14.65 -9.79 5.02
CA PRO A 314 -13.37 -9.09 5.02
C PRO A 314 -12.87 -8.75 6.43
N LEU A 315 -13.75 -8.36 7.34
CA LEU A 315 -13.39 -8.12 8.75
C LEU A 315 -12.76 -9.37 9.39
N VAL A 316 -13.40 -10.53 9.23
CA VAL A 316 -12.86 -11.80 9.75
C VAL A 316 -11.52 -12.16 9.11
N MET A 317 -11.36 -11.93 7.80
CA MET A 317 -10.08 -12.13 7.11
C MET A 317 -8.96 -11.27 7.73
N TYR A 318 -9.24 -9.98 7.97
CA TYR A 318 -8.24 -9.08 8.55
C TYR A 318 -7.91 -9.40 9.99
N LEU A 319 -8.91 -9.75 10.81
CA LEU A 319 -8.70 -10.19 12.19
C LEU A 319 -7.85 -11.46 12.25
N SER A 320 -8.18 -12.44 11.42
CA SER A 320 -7.42 -13.69 11.34
C SER A 320 -5.98 -13.45 10.89
N GLY A 321 -5.76 -12.60 9.88
CA GLY A 321 -4.44 -12.20 9.44
C GLY A 321 -3.64 -11.46 10.50
N PHE A 322 -4.28 -10.59 11.26
CA PHE A 322 -3.66 -9.89 12.37
C PHE A 322 -3.15 -10.87 13.45
N PHE A 323 -4.01 -11.77 13.93
CA PHE A 323 -3.60 -12.78 14.91
C PHE A 323 -2.51 -13.71 14.36
N SER A 324 -2.61 -14.12 13.09
CA SER A 324 -1.58 -14.91 12.44
C SER A 324 -0.22 -14.20 12.42
N SER A 325 -0.19 -12.89 12.24
CA SER A 325 1.06 -12.09 12.20
C SER A 325 1.86 -12.18 13.49
N PHE A 326 1.24 -12.33 14.66
CA PHE A 326 1.95 -12.53 15.93
C PHE A 326 2.70 -13.86 15.98
N LEU A 327 2.15 -14.88 15.30
CA LEU A 327 2.75 -16.21 15.25
C LEU A 327 3.94 -16.28 14.28
N MET A 328 4.07 -15.32 13.34
CA MET A 328 5.09 -15.35 12.30
C MET A 328 6.51 -15.27 12.86
N LYS A 329 6.75 -14.43 13.88
CA LYS A 329 8.09 -14.28 14.47
C LYS A 329 8.61 -15.58 15.08
N PRO A 330 7.87 -16.27 15.98
CA PRO A 330 8.31 -17.55 16.52
C PRO A 330 8.37 -18.67 15.48
N VAL A 331 7.46 -18.70 14.51
CA VAL A 331 7.43 -19.70 13.44
C VAL A 331 8.65 -19.53 12.53
N ASN A 332 8.92 -18.32 12.03
CA ASN A 332 10.08 -18.00 11.21
C ASN A 332 11.39 -18.34 11.91
N ARG A 333 11.45 -18.18 13.23
CA ARG A 333 12.65 -18.52 14.02
C ARG A 333 12.87 -20.04 14.11
N ARG A 334 11.79 -20.83 14.12
CA ARG A 334 11.87 -22.30 14.27
C ARG A 334 12.10 -23.03 12.95
N ILE A 335 11.35 -22.70 11.90
CA ILE A 335 11.37 -23.43 10.63
C ILE A 335 12.00 -22.66 9.46
N GLY A 336 12.35 -21.40 9.68
CA GLY A 336 12.94 -20.55 8.66
C GLY A 336 11.90 -19.93 7.71
N ARG A 337 12.34 -18.89 6.95
CA ARG A 337 11.43 -18.06 6.13
C ARG A 337 10.83 -18.83 4.96
N ASN A 338 11.63 -19.62 4.24
CA ASN A 338 11.16 -20.37 3.07
C ASN A 338 10.07 -21.39 3.45
N MET A 339 10.26 -22.11 4.56
CA MET A 339 9.27 -23.07 5.05
C MET A 339 8.02 -22.39 5.62
N THR A 340 8.16 -21.22 6.24
CA THR A 340 7.01 -20.42 6.68
C THR A 340 6.19 -19.90 5.51
N TYR A 341 6.85 -19.43 4.45
CA TYR A 341 6.18 -19.02 3.21
C TYR A 341 5.43 -20.21 2.58
N PHE A 342 6.09 -21.36 2.49
CA PHE A 342 5.48 -22.60 1.98
C PHE A 342 4.26 -23.02 2.79
N ALA A 343 4.34 -22.97 4.13
CA ALA A 343 3.20 -23.26 5.00
C ALA A 343 2.04 -22.29 4.75
N GLY A 344 2.31 -21.00 4.57
CA GLY A 344 1.29 -20.01 4.18
C GLY A 344 0.65 -20.32 2.84
N LEU A 345 1.44 -20.75 1.83
CA LEU A 345 0.91 -21.19 0.54
C LEU A 345 0.02 -22.43 0.67
N LEU A 346 0.39 -23.40 1.51
CA LEU A 346 -0.46 -24.58 1.74
C LEU A 346 -1.82 -24.18 2.33
N VAL A 347 -1.88 -23.20 3.23
CA VAL A 347 -3.14 -22.68 3.76
C VAL A 347 -3.97 -22.01 2.65
N ILE A 348 -3.34 -21.24 1.77
CA ILE A 348 -4.02 -20.63 0.60
C ILE A 348 -4.54 -21.70 -0.36
N LEU A 349 -3.75 -22.73 -0.67
CA LEU A 349 -4.14 -23.82 -1.54
C LEU A 349 -5.26 -24.68 -0.91
N ALA A 350 -5.25 -24.85 0.41
CA ALA A 350 -6.33 -25.50 1.14
C ALA A 350 -7.64 -24.70 1.03
N PHE A 351 -7.57 -23.36 1.15
CA PHE A 351 -8.71 -22.47 0.88
C PHE A 351 -9.21 -22.63 -0.57
N ALA A 352 -8.31 -22.60 -1.56
CA ALA A 352 -8.68 -22.75 -2.97
C ALA A 352 -9.35 -24.10 -3.25
N ALA A 353 -8.81 -25.19 -2.69
CA ALA A 353 -9.39 -26.52 -2.80
C ALA A 353 -10.75 -26.60 -2.12
N TRP A 354 -10.89 -26.01 -0.94
CA TRP A 354 -12.19 -25.98 -0.25
C TRP A 354 -13.24 -25.24 -1.07
N VAL A 355 -12.94 -24.05 -1.57
CA VAL A 355 -13.85 -23.30 -2.43
C VAL A 355 -14.17 -24.07 -3.70
N ALA A 356 -13.19 -24.73 -4.34
CA ALA A 356 -13.39 -25.51 -5.57
C ALA A 356 -14.30 -26.74 -5.38
N LEU A 357 -14.27 -27.36 -4.19
CA LEU A 357 -15.00 -28.60 -3.91
C LEU A 357 -16.40 -28.37 -3.33
N VAL A 358 -16.67 -27.18 -2.78
CA VAL A 358 -17.91 -26.87 -2.06
C VAL A 358 -18.64 -25.72 -2.74
N ASP A 359 -19.68 -26.03 -3.49
CA ASP A 359 -20.48 -25.04 -4.24
C ASP A 359 -21.24 -24.04 -3.33
N LYS A 360 -21.65 -24.48 -2.14
CA LYS A 360 -22.40 -23.64 -1.18
C LYS A 360 -21.76 -23.70 0.20
N LEU A 361 -21.00 -22.68 0.53
CA LEU A 361 -20.27 -22.61 1.80
C LEU A 361 -21.19 -22.35 3.01
N GLY A 362 -22.33 -21.67 2.85
CA GLY A 362 -23.19 -21.32 3.98
C GLY A 362 -22.43 -20.65 5.11
N VAL A 363 -22.59 -21.12 6.35
CA VAL A 363 -21.86 -20.61 7.54
C VAL A 363 -20.37 -20.92 7.48
N ALA A 364 -19.95 -21.96 6.73
CA ALA A 364 -18.55 -22.33 6.55
C ALA A 364 -17.71 -21.25 5.85
N VAL A 365 -18.33 -20.25 5.23
CA VAL A 365 -17.64 -19.09 4.65
C VAL A 365 -16.77 -18.33 5.67
N TYR A 366 -17.15 -18.32 6.95
CA TYR A 366 -16.30 -17.73 8.00
C TYR A 366 -15.02 -18.52 8.22
N GLY A 367 -15.08 -19.86 8.19
CA GLY A 367 -13.89 -20.70 8.26
C GLY A 367 -12.97 -20.50 7.06
N ALA A 368 -13.54 -20.43 5.87
CA ALA A 368 -12.79 -20.10 4.65
C ALA A 368 -12.12 -18.71 4.73
N ALA A 369 -12.82 -17.71 5.27
CA ALA A 369 -12.28 -16.37 5.49
C ALA A 369 -11.09 -16.37 6.47
N VAL A 370 -11.16 -17.16 7.55
CA VAL A 370 -10.05 -17.34 8.50
C VAL A 370 -8.82 -17.93 7.80
N LEU A 371 -8.99 -18.99 7.00
CA LEU A 371 -7.89 -19.59 6.25
C LEU A 371 -7.26 -18.61 5.27
N LEU A 372 -8.09 -17.92 4.48
CA LEU A 372 -7.61 -16.95 3.50
C LEU A 372 -6.83 -15.80 4.18
N GLY A 373 -7.37 -15.24 5.27
CA GLY A 373 -6.73 -14.16 6.00
C GLY A 373 -5.40 -14.57 6.62
N ALA A 374 -5.36 -15.71 7.30
CA ALA A 374 -4.13 -16.24 7.91
C ALA A 374 -3.06 -16.58 6.86
N GLY A 375 -3.46 -17.23 5.76
CA GLY A 375 -2.57 -17.55 4.65
C GLY A 375 -1.99 -16.29 4.00
N CYS A 376 -2.85 -15.32 3.63
CA CYS A 376 -2.44 -14.05 3.04
C CYS A 376 -1.45 -13.28 3.93
N ALA A 377 -1.72 -13.16 5.23
CA ALA A 377 -0.82 -12.49 6.16
C ALA A 377 0.53 -13.19 6.25
N THR A 378 0.53 -14.53 6.30
CA THR A 378 1.74 -15.34 6.38
C THR A 378 2.64 -15.13 5.16
N ILE A 379 2.10 -15.27 3.94
CA ILE A 379 2.89 -15.10 2.72
C ILE A 379 3.34 -13.65 2.53
N LEU A 380 2.51 -12.66 2.89
CA LEU A 380 2.83 -11.25 2.75
C LEU A 380 4.00 -10.83 3.65
N VAL A 381 3.92 -11.14 4.95
CA VAL A 381 4.98 -10.81 5.91
C VAL A 381 6.28 -11.51 5.56
N THR A 382 6.20 -12.77 5.13
CA THR A 382 7.38 -13.55 4.80
C THR A 382 8.03 -13.11 3.49
N SER A 383 7.26 -12.74 2.45
CA SER A 383 7.79 -12.20 1.19
C SER A 383 8.52 -10.87 1.38
N LEU A 384 7.98 -9.99 2.23
CA LEU A 384 8.65 -8.73 2.60
C LEU A 384 9.97 -8.98 3.33
N ALA A 385 10.00 -9.99 4.22
CA ALA A 385 11.22 -10.39 4.91
C ALA A 385 12.27 -10.98 3.93
N MET A 386 11.85 -11.77 2.95
CA MET A 386 12.74 -12.30 1.90
C MET A 386 13.28 -11.19 0.98
N THR A 387 12.49 -10.16 0.70
CA THR A 387 12.94 -8.96 -0.01
C THR A 387 14.00 -8.20 0.79
N ALA A 388 13.81 -8.07 2.10
CA ALA A 388 14.81 -7.47 2.99
C ALA A 388 16.12 -8.29 3.02
N ASP A 389 16.03 -9.62 2.99
CA ASP A 389 17.21 -10.50 2.89
C ASP A 389 17.95 -10.34 1.55
N LEU A 390 17.22 -10.17 0.45
CA LEU A 390 17.81 -9.88 -0.86
C LEU A 390 18.63 -8.58 -0.83
N ILE A 391 18.10 -7.53 -0.20
CA ILE A 391 18.81 -6.25 -0.06
C ILE A 391 20.04 -6.42 0.84
N GLY A 392 19.92 -7.16 1.93
CA GLY A 392 21.00 -7.46 2.88
C GLY A 392 21.76 -6.20 3.33
N PRO A 393 23.11 -6.17 3.21
CA PRO A 393 23.93 -5.04 3.62
C PRO A 393 23.85 -3.83 2.67
N HIS A 394 23.21 -3.97 1.50
CA HIS A 394 23.13 -2.93 0.46
C HIS A 394 21.93 -1.99 0.66
N THR A 395 21.76 -1.48 1.86
CA THR A 395 20.62 -0.65 2.27
C THR A 395 20.43 0.62 1.43
N HIS A 396 21.52 1.18 0.85
CA HIS A 396 21.46 2.37 -0.02
C HIS A 396 20.70 2.14 -1.33
N SER A 397 20.65 0.88 -1.82
CA SER A 397 19.90 0.51 -3.03
C SER A 397 18.55 -0.15 -2.72
N GLY A 398 18.20 -0.30 -1.45
CA GLY A 398 16.95 -0.91 -1.00
C GLY A 398 15.71 -0.19 -1.54
N ALA A 399 15.75 1.14 -1.62
CA ALA A 399 14.66 1.93 -2.18
C ALA A 399 14.37 1.58 -3.65
N PHE A 400 15.41 1.36 -4.46
CA PHE A 400 15.24 0.91 -5.85
C PHE A 400 14.61 -0.48 -5.92
N VAL A 401 15.08 -1.43 -5.11
CA VAL A 401 14.55 -2.81 -5.10
C VAL A 401 13.07 -2.82 -4.71
N TYR A 402 12.72 -2.19 -3.59
CA TYR A 402 11.32 -2.09 -3.17
C TYR A 402 10.46 -1.32 -4.17
N GLY A 403 10.99 -0.25 -4.77
CA GLY A 403 10.29 0.54 -5.78
C GLY A 403 10.00 -0.27 -7.04
N ALA A 404 10.98 -1.02 -7.54
CA ALA A 404 10.81 -1.87 -8.72
C ALA A 404 9.81 -3.03 -8.46
N MET A 405 9.87 -3.64 -7.28
CA MET A 405 8.92 -4.68 -6.88
C MET A 405 7.50 -4.13 -6.71
N SER A 406 7.37 -2.95 -6.08
CA SER A 406 6.09 -2.27 -5.91
C SER A 406 5.48 -1.82 -7.24
N PHE A 407 6.30 -1.33 -8.17
CA PHE A 407 5.85 -1.01 -9.53
C PHE A 407 5.34 -2.25 -10.26
N SER A 408 6.11 -3.34 -10.22
CA SER A 408 5.74 -4.59 -10.88
C SER A 408 4.43 -5.18 -10.32
N ASP A 409 4.26 -5.13 -8.99
CA ASP A 409 3.03 -5.63 -8.34
C ASP A 409 1.80 -4.80 -8.78
N LYS A 410 1.90 -3.49 -8.83
CA LYS A 410 0.80 -2.60 -9.22
C LYS A 410 0.38 -2.81 -10.68
N VAL A 411 1.35 -2.90 -11.57
CA VAL A 411 1.10 -3.20 -12.99
C VAL A 411 0.44 -4.58 -13.13
N ALA A 412 0.98 -5.59 -12.46
CA ALA A 412 0.43 -6.95 -12.52
C ALA A 412 -1.00 -7.01 -11.95
N ASN A 413 -1.28 -6.35 -10.83
CA ASN A 413 -2.63 -6.28 -10.25
C ASN A 413 -3.62 -5.57 -11.20
N GLY A 414 -3.25 -4.42 -11.74
CA GLY A 414 -4.09 -3.70 -12.70
C GLY A 414 -4.42 -4.52 -13.94
N LEU A 415 -3.41 -5.16 -14.53
CA LEU A 415 -3.60 -6.02 -15.70
C LEU A 415 -4.44 -7.26 -15.37
N ALA A 416 -4.22 -7.87 -14.20
CA ALA A 416 -5.00 -9.04 -13.77
C ALA A 416 -6.48 -8.68 -13.57
N VAL A 417 -6.77 -7.57 -12.91
CA VAL A 417 -8.16 -7.08 -12.76
C VAL A 417 -8.78 -6.82 -14.13
N MET A 418 -8.08 -6.13 -15.01
CA MET A 418 -8.59 -5.84 -16.36
C MET A 418 -8.83 -7.12 -17.16
N ALA A 419 -7.93 -8.10 -17.09
CA ALA A 419 -8.08 -9.39 -17.75
C ALA A 419 -9.32 -10.14 -17.22
N VAL A 420 -9.47 -10.25 -15.90
CA VAL A 420 -10.63 -10.91 -15.28
C VAL A 420 -11.93 -10.22 -15.69
N GLN A 421 -11.99 -8.87 -15.63
CA GLN A 421 -13.20 -8.12 -15.99
C GLN A 421 -13.51 -8.18 -17.48
N SER A 422 -12.49 -8.31 -18.35
CA SER A 422 -12.68 -8.48 -19.78
C SER A 422 -13.20 -9.86 -20.17
N LEU A 423 -12.92 -10.88 -19.35
CA LEU A 423 -13.39 -12.25 -19.51
C LEU A 423 -14.77 -12.50 -18.91
N HIS A 424 -15.34 -11.50 -18.21
CA HIS A 424 -16.66 -11.64 -17.61
C HIS A 424 -17.73 -11.88 -18.70
N PRO A 425 -18.54 -12.97 -18.60
CA PRO A 425 -19.43 -13.38 -19.67
C PRO A 425 -20.64 -12.44 -19.86
N CYS A 426 -20.98 -11.65 -18.83
CA CYS A 426 -22.13 -10.76 -18.86
C CYS A 426 -21.69 -9.28 -18.78
N PRO A 427 -22.15 -8.41 -19.69
CA PRO A 427 -21.74 -7.01 -19.70
C PRO A 427 -22.27 -6.19 -18.52
N SER A 428 -23.50 -6.42 -18.03
CA SER A 428 -24.12 -5.59 -17.00
C SER A 428 -25.00 -6.32 -15.99
N GLU A 429 -25.59 -7.48 -16.33
CA GLU A 429 -26.56 -8.19 -15.47
C GLU A 429 -26.25 -9.68 -15.35
N LEU A 430 -26.80 -10.33 -14.29
CA LEU A 430 -26.76 -11.79 -14.12
C LEU A 430 -27.69 -12.47 -15.15
N CYS A 431 -27.19 -12.61 -16.37
CA CYS A 431 -27.99 -13.11 -17.51
C CYS A 431 -28.00 -14.64 -17.64
N CYS A 432 -27.06 -15.37 -17.00
CA CYS A 432 -26.95 -16.81 -17.15
C CYS A 432 -26.19 -17.47 -15.98
N ARG A 433 -26.29 -18.80 -15.90
CA ARG A 433 -25.60 -19.62 -14.88
C ARG A 433 -24.07 -19.43 -14.89
N ALA A 434 -23.49 -19.12 -16.07
CA ALA A 434 -22.06 -18.86 -16.20
C ALA A 434 -21.64 -17.59 -15.43
N CYS A 435 -22.49 -16.56 -15.37
CA CYS A 435 -22.21 -15.33 -14.60
C CYS A 435 -22.18 -15.61 -13.09
N VAL A 436 -23.09 -16.44 -12.59
CA VAL A 436 -23.14 -16.82 -11.17
C VAL A 436 -21.88 -17.57 -10.75
N GLY A 437 -21.39 -18.49 -11.60
CA GLY A 437 -20.19 -19.28 -11.32
C GLY A 437 -18.87 -18.54 -11.58
N PHE A 438 -18.91 -17.40 -12.27
CA PHE A 438 -17.68 -16.72 -12.73
C PHE A 438 -16.76 -16.32 -11.59
N TYR A 439 -17.26 -15.58 -10.60
CA TYR A 439 -16.44 -15.12 -9.48
C TYR A 439 -16.03 -16.24 -8.52
N HIS A 440 -16.77 -17.35 -8.47
CA HIS A 440 -16.33 -18.57 -7.81
C HIS A 440 -15.02 -19.10 -8.43
N TRP A 441 -14.99 -19.25 -9.75
CA TRP A 441 -13.79 -19.70 -10.45
C TRP A 441 -12.67 -18.67 -10.45
N VAL A 442 -12.99 -17.38 -10.43
CA VAL A 442 -11.98 -16.32 -10.22
C VAL A 442 -11.28 -16.49 -8.87
N MET A 443 -12.04 -16.72 -7.78
CA MET A 443 -11.43 -16.95 -6.46
C MET A 443 -10.53 -18.19 -6.45
N VAL A 444 -10.96 -19.30 -7.05
CA VAL A 444 -10.16 -20.52 -7.15
C VAL A 444 -8.89 -20.29 -7.98
N THR A 445 -9.02 -19.62 -9.13
CA THR A 445 -7.87 -19.37 -10.04
C THR A 445 -6.86 -18.40 -9.43
N VAL A 446 -7.34 -17.33 -8.79
CA VAL A 446 -6.46 -16.35 -8.14
C VAL A 446 -5.72 -16.96 -6.96
N THR A 447 -6.41 -17.68 -6.09
CA THR A 447 -5.78 -18.27 -4.90
C THR A 447 -5.01 -19.54 -5.22
N GLY A 448 -5.57 -20.43 -6.04
CA GLY A 448 -4.94 -21.70 -6.43
C GLY A 448 -3.92 -21.53 -7.54
N GLY A 449 -4.29 -20.94 -8.67
CA GLY A 449 -3.40 -20.82 -9.85
C GLY A 449 -2.19 -19.92 -9.57
N VAL A 450 -2.40 -18.72 -9.03
CA VAL A 450 -1.31 -17.83 -8.64
C VAL A 450 -0.53 -18.41 -7.46
N GLY A 451 -1.19 -19.15 -6.54
CA GLY A 451 -0.55 -19.88 -5.46
C GLY A 451 0.44 -20.95 -5.97
N VAL A 452 0.08 -21.69 -7.02
CA VAL A 452 1.00 -22.63 -7.69
C VAL A 452 2.18 -21.89 -8.32
N ALA A 453 1.94 -20.75 -8.99
CA ALA A 453 3.03 -19.92 -9.53
C ALA A 453 3.99 -19.43 -8.44
N ALA A 454 3.45 -19.02 -7.29
CA ALA A 454 4.25 -18.63 -6.13
C ALA A 454 5.07 -19.80 -5.56
N ALA A 455 4.50 -21.01 -5.54
CA ALA A 455 5.21 -22.22 -5.13
C ALA A 455 6.37 -22.55 -6.07
N LEU A 456 6.18 -22.41 -7.39
CA LEU A 456 7.24 -22.59 -8.38
C LEU A 456 8.35 -21.55 -8.23
N ALA A 457 8.00 -20.28 -7.94
CA ALA A 457 8.97 -19.24 -7.64
C ALA A 457 9.77 -19.57 -6.36
N LEU A 458 9.11 -20.07 -5.31
CA LEU A 458 9.78 -20.53 -4.10
C LEU A 458 10.72 -21.71 -4.38
N CYS A 459 10.28 -22.70 -5.17
CA CYS A 459 11.12 -23.84 -5.57
C CYS A 459 12.37 -23.36 -6.32
N SER A 460 12.25 -22.36 -7.19
CA SER A 460 13.41 -21.77 -7.86
C SER A 460 14.43 -21.18 -6.89
N LEU A 461 13.96 -20.54 -5.83
CA LEU A 461 14.82 -20.00 -4.75
C LEU A 461 15.48 -21.09 -3.90
N LEU A 462 14.84 -22.26 -3.75
CA LEU A 462 15.41 -23.40 -3.03
C LEU A 462 16.50 -24.10 -3.86
N VAL A 463 16.31 -24.21 -5.18
CA VAL A 463 17.27 -24.81 -6.11
C VAL A 463 18.48 -23.88 -6.35
N TRP A 464 18.20 -22.57 -6.53
CA TRP A 464 19.22 -21.52 -6.68
C TRP A 464 19.10 -20.52 -5.57
N PRO A 465 19.70 -20.78 -4.38
CA PRO A 465 19.60 -19.89 -3.23
C PRO A 465 20.25 -18.53 -3.52
N ILE A 466 19.70 -17.50 -2.91
CA ILE A 466 20.18 -16.12 -3.05
C ILE A 466 21.66 -16.04 -2.68
N ARG A 467 22.51 -15.89 -3.69
CA ARG A 467 23.95 -15.62 -3.54
C ARG A 467 24.22 -14.29 -4.22
N ILE A 468 24.12 -13.20 -3.47
CA ILE A 468 24.56 -11.90 -3.98
C ILE A 468 26.06 -11.98 -4.20
N ARG A 469 26.50 -11.75 -5.43
CA ARG A 469 27.91 -11.73 -5.80
C ARG A 469 28.60 -10.61 -5.03
N ARG A 470 29.51 -10.95 -4.11
CA ARG A 470 30.36 -9.97 -3.46
C ARG A 470 31.29 -9.40 -4.52
N LEU A 471 31.13 -8.12 -4.86
CA LEU A 471 32.06 -7.40 -5.71
C LEU A 471 33.40 -7.33 -4.97
N THR A 472 34.41 -7.94 -5.53
CA THR A 472 35.78 -7.85 -5.03
C THR A 472 36.48 -6.68 -5.72
N PRO A 473 37.52 -6.06 -5.13
CA PRO A 473 38.29 -4.98 -5.77
C PRO A 473 38.92 -5.35 -7.11
N ARG A 474 38.95 -6.63 -7.46
CA ARG A 474 39.46 -7.17 -8.74
C ARG A 474 38.39 -7.27 -9.84
N ASP A 475 37.12 -7.07 -9.53
CA ASP A 475 36.08 -7.09 -10.56
C ASP A 475 36.17 -5.85 -11.45
N PRO A 476 36.14 -5.99 -12.79
CA PRO A 476 36.18 -4.83 -13.71
C PRO A 476 35.01 -3.87 -13.49
N LEU A 477 33.92 -4.32 -12.88
CA LEU A 477 32.78 -3.52 -12.41
C LEU A 477 33.14 -2.61 -11.23
N TYR A 478 34.13 -3.01 -10.41
CA TYR A 478 34.57 -2.22 -9.25
C TYR A 478 35.31 -0.95 -9.69
N ALA A 479 36.07 -1.01 -10.78
CA ALA A 479 36.79 0.13 -11.35
C ALA A 479 35.86 1.23 -11.89
N GLY A 480 34.67 0.87 -12.36
CA GLY A 480 33.64 1.82 -12.83
C GLY A 480 32.81 2.45 -11.71
N LEU A 481 32.96 1.99 -10.45
CA LEU A 481 32.20 2.44 -9.28
C LEU A 481 32.95 3.46 -8.42
N VAL A 482 34.27 3.60 -8.63
CA VAL A 482 35.07 4.64 -7.97
C VAL A 482 34.92 5.93 -8.79
N PRO A 483 34.34 7.01 -8.24
CA PRO A 483 34.23 8.27 -8.96
C PRO A 483 35.62 8.80 -9.25
N THR A 484 36.03 8.82 -10.50
CA THR A 484 37.32 9.38 -10.94
C THR A 484 37.29 10.91 -11.08
N GLN A 485 36.12 11.52 -10.89
CA GLN A 485 35.97 12.99 -10.90
C GLN A 485 34.86 13.43 -9.92
N PRO A 486 35.01 14.60 -9.27
CA PRO A 486 33.92 15.19 -8.51
C PRO A 486 32.73 15.46 -9.45
N PRO A 487 31.48 15.30 -8.98
CA PRO A 487 30.31 15.56 -9.81
C PRO A 487 30.32 17.00 -10.31
N PRO A 488 29.94 17.25 -11.57
CA PRO A 488 29.86 18.61 -12.11
C PRO A 488 28.87 19.43 -11.27
N PRO A 489 29.09 20.77 -11.15
CA PRO A 489 28.18 21.63 -10.42
C PRO A 489 26.74 21.47 -10.99
N PRO A 490 25.72 21.52 -10.14
CA PRO A 490 24.36 21.30 -10.58
C PRO A 490 23.95 22.34 -11.61
N ALA A 491 23.73 21.88 -12.86
CA ALA A 491 23.10 22.69 -13.89
C ALA A 491 21.73 23.18 -13.41
N ALA A 492 21.36 24.40 -13.83
CA ALA A 492 20.11 25.08 -13.45
C ALA A 492 18.92 24.09 -13.51
N ARG A 493 18.30 23.83 -12.36
CA ARG A 493 17.31 22.78 -12.18
C ARG A 493 15.95 23.30 -12.62
N LEU A 494 15.36 22.69 -13.63
CA LEU A 494 13.91 22.71 -13.83
C LEU A 494 13.25 22.00 -12.63
N GLN A 495 12.67 22.77 -11.72
CA GLN A 495 11.76 22.26 -10.70
C GLN A 495 10.42 21.95 -11.38
N PHE A 496 10.14 20.67 -11.59
CA PHE A 496 8.92 20.24 -12.25
C PHE A 496 7.64 20.52 -11.43
N PHE A 497 7.75 20.71 -10.09
CA PHE A 497 6.62 21.06 -9.23
C PHE A 497 7.03 21.95 -8.04
N PRO A 498 6.73 23.25 -8.07
CA PRO A 498 6.87 24.12 -6.90
C PRO A 498 5.73 24.00 -5.87
N PHE A 499 4.78 23.06 -6.08
CA PHE A 499 3.49 23.01 -5.41
C PHE A 499 3.50 22.80 -3.88
N PRO A 500 4.31 21.93 -3.24
CA PRO A 500 4.12 21.63 -1.81
C PRO A 500 4.42 22.79 -0.86
N CYS A 501 5.37 23.68 -1.21
CA CYS A 501 5.73 24.80 -0.33
C CYS A 501 4.76 25.98 -0.43
N CYS A 502 4.09 26.19 -1.56
CA CYS A 502 3.11 27.26 -1.73
C CYS A 502 1.78 26.97 -1.03
N MET A 503 1.32 25.70 -1.01
CA MET A 503 0.07 25.33 -0.31
C MET A 503 0.16 25.54 1.22
N THR A 504 1.33 25.40 1.82
CA THR A 504 1.50 25.58 3.26
C THR A 504 1.47 27.06 3.70
N GLN A 505 1.64 28.01 2.79
CA GLN A 505 1.62 29.43 3.13
C GLN A 505 0.22 29.98 3.44
N GLY A 506 -0.85 29.35 2.91
CA GLY A 506 -2.24 29.78 3.09
C GLY A 506 -2.97 29.17 4.28
N LEU A 507 -2.57 27.97 4.70
CA LEU A 507 -3.32 27.17 5.69
C LEU A 507 -2.92 27.41 7.17
N PHE A 508 -1.82 28.09 7.44
CA PHE A 508 -1.31 28.32 8.81
C PHE A 508 -1.10 29.81 9.18
N LYS A 509 -1.94 30.71 8.66
CA LYS A 509 -2.10 32.03 9.26
C LYS A 509 -3.23 31.98 10.29
N PHE A 510 -2.98 31.37 11.44
CA PHE A 510 -3.62 31.76 12.67
C PHE A 510 -2.63 32.67 13.40
N ASP A 511 -2.85 33.97 13.32
CA ASP A 511 -2.21 34.97 14.15
C ASP A 511 -2.62 34.67 15.59
N THR A 512 -1.65 34.36 16.42
CA THR A 512 -1.81 34.39 17.89
C THR A 512 -1.97 35.85 18.28
N VAL A 513 -3.18 36.22 18.69
CA VAL A 513 -3.45 37.31 19.59
C VAL A 513 -3.40 36.78 21.00
#